data_234a6ee796e55ad8490e4e53b8f1de5a
#
_entry.id   234a6ee796e55ad8490e4e53b8f1de5a
#
_cell.length_a   1.000
_cell.length_b   1.000
_cell.length_c   1.000
_cell.angle_alpha   90.00
_cell.angle_beta   90.00
_cell.angle_gamma   90.00
#
_symmetry.space_group_name_H-M   'P 1'
#
loop_
_entity.id
_entity.type
_entity.pdbx_description
1 polymer ?
#
loop_
_entity_poly.entity_id
_entity_poly.type
_entity_poly.pdbx_seq_one_letter_code
_entity_poly.pdbx_strand_id
1 'polypeptide(L)'
;MKYMNYLIGMLMIFAGWGCSEDTIQEKKEPMVATDGGYLFAHMTDENYARLFYSVSRDAFHWETLNKKRIVLPEYCGHPDICQGKDDVYYMIGVQPNTGIPILWSSSDLLTWQSTKL
;
A
#
# COMPACT_ATOMS: atom_id res chain seq x y z
N MET A 1 -79.67 34.89 1.66
CA MET A 1 -78.45 35.10 0.87
C MET A 1 -77.36 34.23 1.48
N LYS A 2 -76.85 33.31 0.70
CA LYS A 2 -75.89 32.34 1.12
C LYS A 2 -74.50 32.86 0.87
N TYR A 3 -73.69 32.98 1.90
CA TYR A 3 -72.23 33.15 1.72
C TYR A 3 -71.56 31.87 2.17
N MET A 4 -71.00 31.19 1.20
CA MET A 4 -70.29 29.97 1.34
C MET A 4 -68.80 30.32 1.56
N ASN A 5 -68.35 30.15 2.79
CA ASN A 5 -66.94 30.33 3.13
C ASN A 5 -66.15 29.11 2.67
N TYR A 6 -65.35 29.26 1.61
CA TYR A 6 -64.36 28.30 1.24
C TYR A 6 -63.12 28.49 2.13
N LEU A 7 -62.95 27.56 3.06
CA LEU A 7 -61.71 27.46 3.80
C LEU A 7 -60.69 26.72 2.91
N ILE A 8 -59.78 27.47 2.35
CA ILE A 8 -58.70 26.86 1.58
C ILE A 8 -57.64 26.40 2.59
N GLY A 9 -57.65 25.11 2.87
CA GLY A 9 -56.62 24.45 3.62
C GLY A 9 -55.31 24.38 2.79
N MET A 10 -54.35 25.23 3.14
CA MET A 10 -53.02 25.21 2.56
C MET A 10 -52.22 24.04 3.15
N LEU A 11 -52.21 22.93 2.45
CA LEU A 11 -51.41 21.75 2.80
C LEU A 11 -49.94 22.04 2.41
N MET A 12 -49.14 22.45 3.40
CA MET A 12 -47.69 22.53 3.23
C MET A 12 -47.11 21.15 3.20
N ILE A 13 -46.82 20.67 2.00
CA ILE A 13 -46.00 19.47 1.82
C ILE A 13 -44.55 19.89 2.01
N PHE A 14 -43.98 19.60 3.18
CA PHE A 14 -42.55 19.62 3.37
C PHE A 14 -41.96 18.41 2.61
N ALA A 15 -41.51 18.65 1.41
CA ALA A 15 -40.62 17.73 0.73
C ALA A 15 -39.28 17.79 1.45
N GLY A 16 -39.07 16.85 2.37
CA GLY A 16 -37.75 16.60 2.95
C GLY A 16 -36.83 16.12 1.82
N TRP A 17 -35.93 17.00 1.41
CA TRP A 17 -34.79 16.58 0.61
C TRP A 17 -33.83 15.85 1.55
N GLY A 18 -34.04 14.54 1.68
CA GLY A 18 -33.03 13.65 2.18
C GLY A 18 -31.92 13.59 1.13
N CYS A 19 -30.82 14.31 1.35
CA CYS A 19 -29.55 13.96 0.70
C CYS A 19 -29.15 12.60 1.27
N SER A 20 -29.51 11.54 0.59
CA SER A 20 -28.79 10.28 0.70
C SER A 20 -27.47 10.53 -0.03
N GLU A 21 -26.42 10.82 0.72
CA GLU A 21 -25.07 10.60 0.25
C GLU A 21 -24.91 9.09 0.03
N ASP A 22 -25.31 8.64 -1.14
CA ASP A 22 -24.83 7.37 -1.66
C ASP A 22 -23.34 7.55 -1.87
N THR A 23 -22.59 7.26 -0.82
CA THR A 23 -21.15 7.02 -0.92
C THR A 23 -21.03 5.77 -1.78
N ILE A 24 -20.91 5.98 -3.09
CA ILE A 24 -20.50 4.93 -4.01
C ILE A 24 -19.10 4.55 -3.54
N GLN A 25 -19.01 3.56 -2.68
CA GLN A 25 -17.75 2.87 -2.44
C GLN A 25 -17.42 2.19 -3.76
N GLU A 26 -16.61 2.88 -4.54
CA GLU A 26 -16.00 2.29 -5.72
C GLU A 26 -15.26 1.04 -5.25
N LYS A 27 -15.87 -0.11 -5.48
CA LYS A 27 -15.25 -1.41 -5.19
C LYS A 27 -14.04 -1.49 -6.11
N LYS A 28 -12.88 -1.12 -5.57
CA LYS A 28 -11.62 -1.16 -6.28
C LYS A 28 -11.37 -2.61 -6.67
N GLU A 29 -11.58 -2.91 -7.94
CA GLU A 29 -11.26 -4.25 -8.45
C GLU A 29 -9.75 -4.46 -8.34
N PRO A 30 -9.31 -5.70 -8.02
CA PRO A 30 -7.89 -6.00 -7.94
C PRO A 30 -7.23 -5.70 -9.28
N MET A 31 -6.19 -4.87 -9.26
CA MET A 31 -5.36 -4.64 -10.45
C MET A 31 -4.59 -5.93 -10.75
N VAL A 32 -5.08 -6.71 -11.71
CA VAL A 32 -4.36 -7.88 -12.19
C VAL A 32 -3.26 -7.42 -13.15
N ALA A 33 -2.01 -7.68 -12.81
CA ALA A 33 -0.90 -7.41 -13.71
C ALA A 33 -0.99 -8.34 -14.92
N THR A 34 -1.07 -7.76 -16.14
CA THR A 34 -1.15 -8.54 -17.40
C THR A 34 0.22 -9.04 -17.84
N ASP A 35 1.29 -8.27 -17.60
CA ASP A 35 2.66 -8.54 -18.04
C ASP A 35 3.67 -8.41 -16.91
N GLY A 36 3.41 -9.00 -15.75
CA GLY A 36 4.30 -8.89 -14.62
C GLY A 36 3.60 -9.18 -13.31
N GLY A 37 4.13 -8.60 -12.24
CA GLY A 37 3.61 -8.76 -10.89
C GLY A 37 4.10 -7.65 -9.98
N TYR A 38 3.77 -7.81 -8.73
CA TYR A 38 4.19 -6.94 -7.66
C TYR A 38 5.27 -7.64 -6.84
N LEU A 39 6.30 -6.90 -6.48
CA LEU A 39 7.28 -7.31 -5.49
C LEU A 39 7.05 -6.50 -4.21
N PHE A 40 7.00 -7.20 -3.09
CA PHE A 40 6.91 -6.60 -1.77
C PHE A 40 8.17 -6.93 -0.97
N ALA A 41 8.96 -5.91 -0.65
CA ALA A 41 10.04 -6.00 0.30
C ALA A 41 9.46 -5.78 1.70
N HIS A 42 9.66 -6.72 2.60
CA HIS A 42 9.06 -6.66 3.92
C HIS A 42 9.92 -7.35 4.99
N MET A 43 9.53 -7.19 6.23
CA MET A 43 10.00 -7.94 7.38
C MET A 43 8.84 -8.73 7.99
N THR A 44 9.13 -9.60 8.92
CA THR A 44 8.13 -10.33 9.70
C THR A 44 8.25 -9.98 11.17
N ASP A 45 7.21 -10.25 11.96
CA ASP A 45 7.24 -10.03 13.42
C ASP A 45 8.34 -10.86 14.09
N GLU A 46 8.56 -12.08 13.62
CA GLU A 46 9.59 -12.97 14.13
C GLU A 46 11.01 -12.56 13.71
N ASN A 47 11.11 -11.91 12.56
CA ASN A 47 12.38 -11.45 11.96
C ASN A 47 12.30 -9.97 11.67
N TYR A 48 12.10 -9.18 12.72
CA TYR A 48 12.06 -7.74 12.65
C TYR A 48 13.39 -7.18 12.11
N ALA A 49 13.30 -6.11 11.31
CA ALA A 49 14.44 -5.45 10.68
C ALA A 49 15.23 -6.33 9.69
N ARG A 50 14.63 -7.40 9.14
CA ARG A 50 15.24 -8.27 8.14
C ARG A 50 14.49 -8.16 6.81
N LEU A 51 15.18 -8.45 5.72
CA LEU A 51 14.62 -8.38 4.36
C LEU A 51 14.04 -9.73 3.94
N PHE A 52 12.77 -9.71 3.57
CA PHE A 52 12.06 -10.77 2.85
C PHE A 52 11.48 -10.22 1.56
N TYR A 53 11.25 -11.08 0.59
CA TYR A 53 10.50 -10.76 -0.61
C TYR A 53 9.26 -11.62 -0.70
N SER A 54 8.17 -10.99 -1.09
CA SER A 54 6.96 -11.67 -1.54
C SER A 54 6.55 -11.15 -2.90
N VAL A 55 5.95 -12.00 -3.69
CA VAL A 55 5.43 -11.66 -5.02
C VAL A 55 3.93 -11.88 -5.08
N SER A 56 3.27 -11.10 -5.92
CA SER A 56 1.84 -11.23 -6.19
C SER A 56 1.55 -10.83 -7.64
N ARG A 57 0.52 -11.44 -8.23
CA ARG A 57 -0.02 -10.99 -9.52
C ARG A 57 -1.17 -10.03 -9.39
N ASP A 58 -1.88 -10.04 -8.27
CA ASP A 58 -3.12 -9.30 -8.05
C ASP A 58 -3.06 -8.32 -6.86
N ALA A 59 -1.92 -8.24 -6.18
CA ALA A 59 -1.69 -7.46 -4.96
C ALA A 59 -2.51 -7.90 -3.73
N PHE A 60 -3.24 -9.03 -3.81
CA PHE A 60 -4.03 -9.56 -2.71
C PHE A 60 -3.50 -10.91 -2.23
N HIS A 61 -3.03 -11.75 -3.15
CA HIS A 61 -2.47 -13.05 -2.84
C HIS A 61 -0.96 -13.00 -2.99
N TRP A 62 -0.25 -13.20 -1.88
CA TRP A 62 1.20 -13.03 -1.81
C TRP A 62 1.90 -14.35 -1.52
N GLU A 63 2.96 -14.62 -2.24
CA GLU A 63 3.84 -15.76 -2.03
C GLU A 63 5.23 -15.26 -1.59
N THR A 64 5.68 -15.70 -0.41
CA THR A 64 7.01 -15.35 0.10
C THR A 64 8.06 -16.21 -0.58
N LEU A 65 9.04 -15.55 -1.19
CA LEU A 65 10.12 -16.18 -1.93
C LEU A 65 11.19 -16.80 -0.99
N ASN A 66 12.21 -17.40 -1.59
CA ASN A 66 13.36 -17.98 -0.91
C ASN A 66 12.98 -18.97 0.19
N LYS A 67 11.89 -19.73 0.01
CA LYS A 67 11.36 -20.67 1.02
C LYS A 67 11.13 -20.00 2.39
N LYS A 68 10.64 -18.76 2.36
CA LYS A 68 10.40 -17.92 3.54
C LYS A 68 11.65 -17.69 4.40
N ARG A 69 12.82 -17.56 3.76
CA ARG A 69 14.07 -17.23 4.44
C ARG A 69 14.50 -15.79 4.17
N ILE A 70 15.31 -15.25 5.06
CA ILE A 70 15.93 -13.93 4.92
C ILE A 70 16.68 -13.85 3.60
N VAL A 71 16.46 -12.78 2.85
CA VAL A 71 17.09 -12.55 1.54
C VAL A 71 18.53 -12.06 1.70
N LEU A 72 18.76 -11.12 2.63
CA LEU A 72 20.03 -10.45 2.86
C LEU A 72 20.35 -10.50 4.36
N PRO A 73 21.14 -11.48 4.84
CA PRO A 73 21.41 -11.66 6.27
C PRO A 73 22.09 -10.47 6.93
N GLU A 74 22.88 -9.70 6.18
CA GLU A 74 23.62 -8.54 6.67
C GLU A 74 22.75 -7.28 6.80
N TYR A 75 21.56 -7.27 6.15
CA TYR A 75 20.65 -6.14 6.22
C TYR A 75 19.99 -6.02 7.59
N CYS A 76 19.94 -4.79 8.07
CA CYS A 76 19.17 -4.43 9.23
C CYS A 76 18.45 -3.10 8.96
N GLY A 77 17.13 -3.08 9.08
CA GLY A 77 16.32 -1.88 8.84
C GLY A 77 14.89 -2.20 8.45
N HIS A 78 14.16 -1.16 8.07
CA HIS A 78 12.84 -1.29 7.48
C HIS A 78 13.01 -1.32 5.95
N PRO A 79 12.79 -2.47 5.29
CA PRO A 79 13.07 -2.59 3.88
C PRO A 79 12.12 -1.73 3.05
N ASP A 80 12.66 -0.70 2.46
CA ASP A 80 12.00 0.18 1.50
C ASP A 80 12.95 0.37 0.32
N ILE A 81 12.54 -0.10 -0.86
CA ILE A 81 13.36 -0.16 -2.05
C ILE A 81 12.85 0.86 -3.05
N CYS A 82 13.74 1.69 -3.56
CA CYS A 82 13.47 2.59 -4.67
C CYS A 82 14.41 2.31 -5.84
N GLN A 83 13.95 2.57 -7.05
CA GLN A 83 14.79 2.55 -8.25
C GLN A 83 15.27 3.96 -8.56
N GLY A 84 16.57 4.10 -8.77
CA GLY A 84 17.20 5.34 -9.21
C GLY A 84 17.00 5.58 -10.70
N LYS A 85 17.38 6.78 -11.17
CA LYS A 85 17.36 7.13 -12.60
C LYS A 85 18.43 6.41 -13.42
N ASP A 86 19.34 5.74 -12.75
CA ASP A 86 20.44 4.92 -13.28
C ASP A 86 20.05 3.43 -13.38
N ASP A 87 18.77 3.13 -13.20
CA ASP A 87 18.22 1.77 -13.17
C ASP A 87 18.77 0.87 -12.03
N VAL A 88 19.46 1.48 -11.06
CA VAL A 88 19.92 0.80 -9.85
C VAL A 88 18.89 0.88 -8.76
N TYR A 89 18.70 -0.20 -8.02
CA TYR A 89 17.84 -0.24 -6.84
C TYR A 89 18.63 0.16 -5.60
N TYR A 90 18.00 0.93 -4.74
CA TYR A 90 18.58 1.43 -3.51
C TYR A 90 17.70 1.13 -2.31
N MET A 91 18.34 0.88 -1.18
CA MET A 91 17.68 0.63 0.09
C MET A 91 18.56 1.15 1.22
N ILE A 92 17.96 1.77 2.23
CA ILE A 92 18.67 2.22 3.43
C ILE A 92 18.48 1.21 4.55
N GLY A 93 19.56 0.91 5.22
CA GLY A 93 19.58 0.17 6.47
C GLY A 93 20.48 0.84 7.48
N VAL A 94 20.72 0.14 8.57
CA VAL A 94 21.63 0.58 9.63
C VAL A 94 22.61 -0.54 10.01
N GLN A 95 23.77 -0.15 10.44
CA GLN A 95 24.69 -1.11 11.05
C GLN A 95 24.14 -1.54 12.42
N PRO A 96 23.96 -2.83 12.67
CA PRO A 96 23.50 -3.30 13.96
C PRO A 96 24.35 -2.77 15.10
N ASN A 97 23.72 -2.43 16.23
CA ASN A 97 24.30 -1.92 17.46
C ASN A 97 24.91 -0.51 17.40
N THR A 98 25.14 0.07 16.25
CA THR A 98 25.72 1.42 16.11
C THR A 98 24.75 2.44 15.56
N GLY A 99 23.75 1.98 14.80
CA GLY A 99 22.78 2.84 14.12
C GLY A 99 23.38 3.64 12.95
N ILE A 100 24.61 3.35 12.54
CA ILE A 100 25.24 4.04 11.39
C ILE A 100 24.47 3.69 10.13
N PRO A 101 24.01 4.68 9.34
CA PRO A 101 23.30 4.44 8.10
C PRO A 101 24.17 3.71 7.08
N ILE A 102 23.57 2.75 6.40
CA ILE A 102 24.17 1.98 5.32
C ILE A 102 23.30 2.11 4.09
N LEU A 103 23.88 2.54 2.97
CA LEU A 103 23.24 2.49 1.68
C LEU A 103 23.52 1.14 1.02
N TRP A 104 22.45 0.45 0.64
CA TRP A 104 22.51 -0.77 -0.14
C TRP A 104 22.12 -0.45 -1.57
N SER A 105 22.83 -1.04 -2.53
CA SER A 105 22.52 -0.90 -3.95
C SER A 105 22.55 -2.25 -4.66
N SER A 106 21.71 -2.41 -5.68
CA SER A 106 21.58 -3.65 -6.46
C SER A 106 21.09 -3.34 -7.87
N SER A 107 21.59 -4.05 -8.86
CA SER A 107 21.08 -3.99 -10.23
C SER A 107 20.03 -5.07 -10.53
N ASP A 108 19.86 -6.05 -9.65
CA ASP A 108 19.05 -7.26 -9.91
C ASP A 108 18.10 -7.64 -8.74
N LEU A 109 18.11 -6.88 -7.64
CA LEU A 109 17.38 -7.16 -6.40
C LEU A 109 17.84 -8.44 -5.67
N LEU A 110 18.84 -9.12 -6.17
CA LEU A 110 19.36 -10.37 -5.60
C LEU A 110 20.74 -10.20 -4.97
N THR A 111 21.60 -9.46 -5.67
CA THR A 111 22.96 -9.18 -5.22
C THR A 111 23.05 -7.72 -4.73
N TRP A 112 23.36 -7.55 -3.47
CA TRP A 112 23.41 -6.25 -2.84
C TRP A 112 24.84 -5.86 -2.43
N GLN A 113 25.19 -4.61 -2.66
CA GLN A 113 26.43 -3.99 -2.20
C GLN A 113 26.11 -2.94 -1.15
N SER A 114 26.93 -2.82 -0.13
CA SER A 114 26.73 -1.87 0.95
C SER A 114 27.82 -0.81 1.00
N THR A 115 27.42 0.42 1.30
CA THR A 115 28.32 1.55 1.53
C THR A 115 27.89 2.26 2.81
N LYS A 116 28.83 2.50 3.72
CA LYS A 116 28.57 3.34 4.91
C LYS A 116 28.44 4.80 4.48
N LEU A 117 27.43 5.47 5.01
CA LEU A 117 27.20 6.90 4.80
C LEU A 117 27.89 7.74 5.86
#